data_c48e7b29abf6ff7c0b7451c16a622168
#
_entry.id   c48e7b29abf6ff7c0b7451c16a622168
#
_cell.length_a   1.000
_cell.length_b   1.000
_cell.length_c   1.000
_cell.angle_alpha   90.00
_cell.angle_beta   90.00
_cell.angle_gamma   90.00
#
_symmetry.space_group_name_H-M   'P 1'
#
loop_
_entity.id
_entity.type
_entity.pdbx_description
1 polymer ?
#
loop_
_entity_poly.entity_id
_entity_poly.type
_entity_poly.pdbx_seq_one_letter_code
_entity_poly.pdbx_strand_id
1 'polypeptide(L)'
;MRRDHRPLGLHRLQKGLSQWVSQHFLRPQLDGCGEGLEIIGPWHVSFSGAGIVLGRHVHMMALRDAPIRLAVFEGLGRVQVGDHVLINPGARIVSADSIEIGNNCMLAMHCHLSDSDWHDTHHRIYAPGKTSPIRLGDNVWLGDSVKVLKGVTIGDNTIVGAGAVVTKDLPANVIAGGNPARVLQPLPAGDLTTRQALFTMAEPFEVFAEGIAQARLSGNTWLDWLRHWLAPNNKD
;
A
#
# COMPACT_ATOMS: atom_id res chain seq x y z
N MET A 1 15.48 18.47 0.35
CA MET A 1 15.11 17.40 -0.59
C MET A 1 15.79 17.72 -1.90
N ARG A 2 16.57 16.81 -2.46
CA ARG A 2 17.21 17.04 -3.75
C ARG A 2 16.16 17.24 -4.84
N ARG A 3 16.43 18.15 -5.78
CA ARG A 3 15.51 18.47 -6.87
C ARG A 3 15.37 17.26 -7.82
N ASP A 4 14.15 16.99 -8.28
CA ASP A 4 13.94 16.04 -9.37
C ASP A 4 14.32 16.74 -10.68
N HIS A 5 15.37 16.28 -11.33
CA HIS A 5 15.89 16.85 -12.57
C HIS A 5 15.29 16.24 -13.84
N ARG A 6 14.36 15.27 -13.69
CA ARG A 6 13.75 14.64 -14.86
C ARG A 6 12.97 15.65 -15.70
N PRO A 7 13.15 15.68 -17.03
CA PRO A 7 12.28 16.44 -17.91
C PRO A 7 10.83 15.93 -17.81
N LEU A 8 9.85 16.83 -17.95
CA LEU A 8 8.43 16.46 -17.91
C LEU A 8 8.07 15.37 -18.93
N GLY A 9 8.66 15.42 -20.14
CA GLY A 9 8.48 14.38 -21.16
C GLY A 9 8.93 13.00 -20.70
N LEU A 10 10.08 12.90 -20.01
CA LEU A 10 10.57 11.63 -19.45
C LEU A 10 9.65 11.13 -18.35
N HIS A 11 9.17 12.02 -17.47
CA HIS A 11 8.21 11.67 -16.44
C HIS A 11 6.92 11.06 -17.02
N ARG A 12 6.35 11.71 -18.04
CA ARG A 12 5.16 11.21 -18.75
C ARG A 12 5.39 9.86 -19.42
N LEU A 13 6.54 9.68 -20.06
CA LEU A 13 6.92 8.40 -20.66
C LEU A 13 7.03 7.29 -19.63
N GLN A 14 7.68 7.56 -18.50
CA GLN A 14 7.80 6.61 -17.40
C GLN A 14 6.44 6.26 -16.79
N LYS A 15 5.55 7.26 -16.61
CA LYS A 15 4.18 7.04 -16.14
C LYS A 15 3.41 6.15 -17.12
N GLY A 16 3.44 6.45 -18.42
CA GLY A 16 2.78 5.65 -19.44
C GLY A 16 3.29 4.20 -19.49
N LEU A 17 4.62 4.02 -19.41
CA LEU A 17 5.22 2.69 -19.36
C LEU A 17 4.80 1.93 -18.07
N SER A 18 4.79 2.59 -16.92
CA SER A 18 4.32 1.99 -15.66
C SER A 18 2.86 1.54 -15.75
N GLN A 19 1.99 2.37 -16.32
CA GLN A 19 0.59 2.02 -16.55
C GLN A 19 0.45 0.83 -17.51
N TRP A 20 1.19 0.84 -18.61
CA TRP A 20 1.17 -0.26 -19.57
C TRP A 20 1.63 -1.58 -18.93
N VAL A 21 2.75 -1.58 -18.18
CA VAL A 21 3.21 -2.76 -17.44
C VAL A 21 2.17 -3.22 -16.41
N SER A 22 1.57 -2.31 -15.67
CA SER A 22 0.55 -2.64 -14.67
C SER A 22 -0.67 -3.31 -15.30
N GLN A 23 -1.15 -2.80 -16.43
CA GLN A 23 -2.33 -3.34 -17.10
C GLN A 23 -2.07 -4.68 -17.80
N HIS A 24 -0.90 -4.87 -18.40
CA HIS A 24 -0.61 -6.05 -19.21
C HIS A 24 0.04 -7.19 -18.44
N PHE A 25 0.79 -6.90 -17.38
CA PHE A 25 1.54 -7.93 -16.65
C PHE A 25 1.09 -8.12 -15.21
N LEU A 26 0.66 -7.08 -14.50
CA LEU A 26 0.26 -7.22 -13.09
C LEU A 26 -1.24 -7.48 -12.94
N ARG A 27 -2.08 -6.70 -13.60
CA ARG A 27 -3.54 -6.86 -13.50
C ARG A 27 -4.02 -8.26 -13.87
N PRO A 28 -3.50 -8.95 -14.91
CA PRO A 28 -3.90 -10.33 -15.23
C PRO A 28 -3.53 -11.38 -14.17
N GLN A 29 -2.67 -11.05 -13.20
CA GLN A 29 -2.33 -11.95 -12.08
C GLN A 29 -3.33 -11.84 -10.91
N LEU A 30 -4.31 -10.94 -10.99
CA LEU A 30 -5.34 -10.73 -9.97
C LEU A 30 -6.61 -11.51 -10.35
N ASP A 31 -7.28 -12.09 -9.35
CA ASP A 31 -8.56 -12.79 -9.53
C ASP A 31 -9.72 -11.80 -9.72
N GLY A 32 -9.54 -10.56 -9.27
CA GLY A 32 -10.47 -9.46 -9.48
C GLY A 32 -9.79 -8.12 -9.29
N CYS A 33 -10.17 -7.14 -10.11
CA CYS A 33 -9.61 -5.80 -10.01
C CYS A 33 -10.62 -4.76 -10.49
N GLY A 34 -10.97 -3.83 -9.62
CA GLY A 34 -11.78 -2.67 -9.95
C GLY A 34 -11.07 -1.73 -10.94
N GLU A 35 -11.78 -0.69 -11.35
CA GLU A 35 -11.22 0.38 -12.18
C GLU A 35 -10.24 1.27 -11.41
N GLY A 36 -9.43 2.04 -12.13
CA GLY A 36 -8.55 3.05 -11.53
C GLY A 36 -7.37 2.48 -10.73
N LEU A 37 -6.95 1.22 -10.96
CA LEU A 37 -5.72 0.70 -10.38
C LEU A 37 -4.51 1.50 -10.86
N GLU A 38 -3.78 2.12 -9.93
CA GLU A 38 -2.55 2.84 -10.22
C GLU A 38 -1.37 2.21 -9.48
N ILE A 39 -0.32 1.82 -10.21
CA ILE A 39 0.91 1.25 -9.63
C ILE A 39 2.11 2.06 -10.08
N ILE A 40 2.77 2.72 -9.13
CA ILE A 40 4.06 3.40 -9.34
C ILE A 40 5.16 2.39 -9.02
N GLY A 41 6.11 2.21 -9.95
CA GLY A 41 7.18 1.22 -9.83
C GLY A 41 6.70 -0.24 -9.95
N PRO A 42 5.94 -0.59 -10.99
CA PRO A 42 5.32 -1.91 -11.14
C PRO A 42 6.35 -3.06 -11.18
N TRP A 43 7.58 -2.79 -11.56
CA TRP A 43 8.70 -3.76 -11.52
C TRP A 43 9.02 -4.28 -10.11
N HIS A 44 8.53 -3.60 -9.08
CA HIS A 44 8.80 -3.90 -7.67
C HIS A 44 7.54 -4.33 -6.93
N VAL A 45 6.49 -4.71 -7.68
CA VAL A 45 5.26 -5.30 -7.14
C VAL A 45 5.20 -6.76 -7.57
N SER A 46 4.84 -7.64 -6.66
CA SER A 46 4.62 -9.05 -6.96
C SER A 46 3.31 -9.53 -6.34
N PHE A 47 2.54 -10.26 -7.15
CA PHE A 47 1.40 -11.05 -6.73
C PHE A 47 1.75 -12.52 -6.84
N SER A 48 1.33 -13.35 -5.88
CA SER A 48 1.67 -14.77 -5.84
C SER A 48 0.53 -15.57 -5.19
N GLY A 49 0.13 -16.65 -5.80
CA GLY A 49 -1.03 -17.44 -5.43
C GLY A 49 -2.34 -16.86 -5.96
N ALA A 50 -3.43 -17.63 -5.90
CA ALA A 50 -4.80 -17.23 -6.28
C ALA A 50 -5.56 -16.64 -5.08
N GLY A 51 -6.63 -15.90 -5.34
CA GLY A 51 -7.48 -15.32 -4.28
C GLY A 51 -7.11 -13.86 -3.94
N ILE A 52 -6.45 -13.13 -4.85
CA ILE A 52 -6.13 -11.70 -4.65
C ILE A 52 -7.12 -10.86 -5.45
N VAL A 53 -7.93 -10.07 -4.71
CA VAL A 53 -8.92 -9.15 -5.30
C VAL A 53 -8.66 -7.74 -4.82
N LEU A 54 -8.61 -6.79 -5.75
CA LEU A 54 -8.44 -5.37 -5.48
C LEU A 54 -9.70 -4.60 -5.88
N GLY A 55 -10.12 -3.66 -5.05
CA GLY A 55 -11.22 -2.74 -5.30
C GLY A 55 -10.87 -1.66 -6.33
N ARG A 56 -11.72 -0.63 -6.40
CA ARG A 56 -11.55 0.53 -7.29
C ARG A 56 -10.53 1.51 -6.71
N HIS A 57 -9.79 2.18 -7.60
CA HIS A 57 -8.85 3.25 -7.24
C HIS A 57 -7.83 2.84 -6.17
N VAL A 58 -7.40 1.59 -6.20
CA VAL A 58 -6.28 1.14 -5.37
C VAL A 58 -5.00 1.74 -5.91
N HIS A 59 -4.22 2.37 -5.02
CA HIS A 59 -2.96 3.01 -5.36
C HIS A 59 -1.81 2.30 -4.66
N MET A 60 -0.85 1.82 -5.42
CA MET A 60 0.37 1.18 -4.90
C MET A 60 1.61 1.97 -5.31
N MET A 61 2.49 2.23 -4.37
CA MET A 61 3.83 2.77 -4.66
C MET A 61 4.87 1.76 -4.22
N ALA A 62 5.70 1.30 -5.14
CA ALA A 62 6.79 0.38 -4.83
C ALA A 62 8.15 0.96 -5.23
N LEU A 63 9.18 0.64 -4.45
CA LEU A 63 10.55 1.05 -4.68
C LEU A 63 11.44 -0.19 -4.80
N ARG A 64 12.61 -0.03 -5.43
CA ARG A 64 13.56 -1.12 -5.62
C ARG A 64 14.01 -1.76 -4.31
N ASP A 65 14.25 -0.93 -3.31
CA ASP A 65 14.69 -1.31 -1.95
C ASP A 65 13.52 -1.59 -0.99
N ALA A 66 12.30 -1.29 -1.42
CA ALA A 66 11.07 -1.50 -0.66
C ALA A 66 9.94 -2.04 -1.56
N PRO A 67 10.05 -3.29 -2.06
CA PRO A 67 9.05 -3.89 -2.95
C PRO A 67 7.75 -4.21 -2.20
N ILE A 68 6.62 -4.11 -2.91
CA ILE A 68 5.32 -4.55 -2.41
C ILE A 68 5.11 -6.02 -2.79
N ARG A 69 4.61 -6.82 -1.83
CA ARG A 69 4.31 -8.24 -2.04
C ARG A 69 2.95 -8.57 -1.46
N LEU A 70 2.04 -9.05 -2.31
CA LEU A 70 0.81 -9.71 -1.90
C LEU A 70 0.95 -11.19 -2.27
N ALA A 71 0.89 -12.05 -1.26
CA ALA A 71 1.08 -13.48 -1.45
C ALA A 71 -0.05 -14.26 -0.76
N VAL A 72 -0.56 -15.26 -1.45
CA VAL A 72 -1.57 -16.17 -0.95
C VAL A 72 -0.99 -17.57 -0.99
N PHE A 73 -1.09 -18.28 0.13
CA PHE A 73 -0.68 -19.68 0.20
C PHE A 73 -1.63 -20.53 -0.62
N GLU A 74 -1.07 -21.30 -1.54
CA GLU A 74 -1.79 -21.95 -2.62
C GLU A 74 -2.94 -22.82 -2.12
N GLY A 75 -4.16 -22.54 -2.63
CA GLY A 75 -5.37 -23.28 -2.31
C GLY A 75 -5.98 -23.01 -0.92
N LEU A 76 -5.42 -22.13 -0.10
CA LEU A 76 -5.87 -21.92 1.27
C LEU A 76 -6.25 -20.48 1.63
N GLY A 77 -5.54 -19.48 1.09
CA GLY A 77 -5.69 -18.11 1.53
C GLY A 77 -6.47 -17.22 0.56
N ARG A 78 -6.77 -15.99 1.00
CA ARG A 78 -7.27 -14.92 0.15
C ARG A 78 -6.88 -13.56 0.69
N VAL A 79 -6.73 -12.59 -0.22
CA VAL A 79 -6.50 -11.17 0.09
C VAL A 79 -7.55 -10.34 -0.64
N GLN A 80 -8.35 -9.61 0.12
CA GLN A 80 -9.36 -8.70 -0.42
C GLN A 80 -9.03 -7.27 0.02
N VAL A 81 -8.87 -6.39 -0.94
CA VAL A 81 -8.57 -4.96 -0.72
C VAL A 81 -9.73 -4.15 -1.24
N GLY A 82 -10.29 -3.31 -0.39
CA GLY A 82 -11.41 -2.41 -0.71
C GLY A 82 -11.04 -1.27 -1.65
N ASP A 83 -11.99 -0.36 -1.83
CA ASP A 83 -11.87 0.79 -2.71
C ASP A 83 -10.98 1.89 -2.11
N HIS A 84 -10.29 2.67 -2.95
CA HIS A 84 -9.50 3.85 -2.57
C HIS A 84 -8.36 3.57 -1.56
N VAL A 85 -7.87 2.34 -1.49
CA VAL A 85 -6.79 1.94 -0.58
C VAL A 85 -5.43 2.41 -1.11
N LEU A 86 -4.59 2.92 -0.20
CA LEU A 86 -3.19 3.25 -0.47
C LEU A 86 -2.27 2.20 0.15
N ILE A 87 -1.40 1.63 -0.66
CA ILE A 87 -0.36 0.67 -0.22
C ILE A 87 1.01 1.27 -0.56
N ASN A 88 1.77 1.62 0.47
CA ASN A 88 3.08 2.25 0.32
C ASN A 88 4.23 1.23 0.22
N PRO A 89 5.44 1.70 -0.15
CA PRO A 89 6.60 0.84 -0.39
C PRO A 89 6.92 -0.10 0.78
N GLY A 90 7.33 -1.32 0.46
CA GLY A 90 7.74 -2.31 1.44
C GLY A 90 6.58 -3.06 2.10
N ALA A 91 5.34 -2.76 1.76
CA ALA A 91 4.19 -3.48 2.31
C ALA A 91 4.22 -4.97 1.92
N ARG A 92 3.94 -5.83 2.90
CA ARG A 92 3.84 -7.28 2.73
C ARG A 92 2.51 -7.76 3.30
N ILE A 93 1.70 -8.37 2.45
CA ILE A 93 0.40 -8.93 2.82
C ILE A 93 0.45 -10.40 2.43
N VAL A 94 0.44 -11.29 3.42
CA VAL A 94 0.68 -12.73 3.18
C VAL A 94 -0.40 -13.52 3.90
N SER A 95 -1.21 -14.25 3.12
CA SER A 95 -2.40 -14.93 3.61
C SER A 95 -2.33 -16.45 3.41
N ALA A 96 -2.75 -17.18 4.42
CA ALA A 96 -3.07 -18.60 4.37
C ALA A 96 -4.50 -18.89 4.84
N ASP A 97 -5.28 -17.86 5.16
CA ASP A 97 -6.69 -17.92 5.55
C ASP A 97 -7.46 -16.79 4.88
N SER A 98 -7.52 -15.61 5.49
CA SER A 98 -8.20 -14.45 4.92
C SER A 98 -7.63 -13.15 5.46
N ILE A 99 -7.26 -12.23 4.56
CA ILE A 99 -6.95 -10.85 4.90
C ILE A 99 -7.91 -9.94 4.16
N GLU A 100 -8.74 -9.22 4.92
CA GLU A 100 -9.72 -8.26 4.40
C GLU A 100 -9.30 -6.85 4.82
N ILE A 101 -9.16 -5.96 3.85
CA ILE A 101 -8.81 -4.55 4.05
C ILE A 101 -9.97 -3.72 3.54
N GLY A 102 -10.61 -2.96 4.43
CA GLY A 102 -11.73 -2.09 4.11
C GLY A 102 -11.38 -0.94 3.18
N ASN A 103 -12.38 -0.13 2.86
CA ASN A 103 -12.24 0.99 1.95
C ASN A 103 -11.43 2.14 2.58
N ASN A 104 -10.83 2.98 1.75
CA ASN A 104 -10.09 4.18 2.18
C ASN A 104 -8.89 3.92 3.10
N CYS A 105 -8.48 2.67 3.33
CA CYS A 105 -7.35 2.35 4.20
C CYS A 105 -6.03 2.88 3.65
N MET A 106 -5.12 3.22 4.56
CA MET A 106 -3.77 3.65 4.25
C MET A 106 -2.76 2.76 4.98
N LEU A 107 -1.96 2.03 4.22
CA LEU A 107 -0.83 1.26 4.72
C LEU A 107 0.44 2.05 4.42
N ALA A 108 1.07 2.61 5.46
CA ALA A 108 2.35 3.30 5.33
C ALA A 108 3.48 2.32 4.97
N MET A 109 4.71 2.80 4.86
CA MET A 109 5.83 1.98 4.42
C MET A 109 6.06 0.78 5.35
N HIS A 110 6.51 -0.32 4.78
CA HIS A 110 6.93 -1.53 5.50
C HIS A 110 5.85 -2.19 6.39
N CYS A 111 4.57 -1.89 6.18
CA CYS A 111 3.50 -2.60 6.87
C CYS A 111 3.54 -4.10 6.54
N HIS A 112 3.28 -4.93 7.55
CA HIS A 112 3.24 -6.38 7.39
C HIS A 112 1.96 -6.97 8.02
N LEU A 113 1.12 -7.56 7.17
CA LEU A 113 -0.07 -8.31 7.58
C LEU A 113 0.19 -9.80 7.31
N SER A 114 0.00 -10.63 8.34
CA SER A 114 0.17 -12.08 8.22
C SER A 114 -0.83 -12.81 9.09
N ASP A 115 -1.70 -13.59 8.46
CA ASP A 115 -2.79 -14.34 9.10
C ASP A 115 -2.38 -15.76 9.51
N SER A 116 -1.11 -16.08 9.46
CA SER A 116 -0.57 -17.42 9.78
C SER A 116 0.71 -17.35 10.59
N ASP A 117 0.95 -18.42 11.38
CA ASP A 117 2.25 -18.67 12.04
C ASP A 117 3.30 -19.26 11.08
N TRP A 118 2.87 -19.69 9.89
CA TRP A 118 3.67 -20.34 8.83
C TRP A 118 4.28 -21.68 9.19
N HIS A 119 4.41 -22.00 10.46
CA HIS A 119 4.88 -23.30 10.94
C HIS A 119 4.12 -23.72 12.19
N ASP A 120 3.94 -25.01 12.38
CA ASP A 120 3.39 -25.53 13.63
C ASP A 120 4.37 -25.35 14.78
N THR A 121 3.85 -25.15 15.98
CA THR A 121 4.66 -24.90 17.17
C THR A 121 5.57 -26.07 17.54
N HIS A 122 5.09 -27.29 17.36
CA HIS A 122 5.80 -28.51 17.70
C HIS A 122 6.41 -29.20 16.48
N HIS A 123 5.70 -29.18 15.37
CA HIS A 123 6.09 -29.79 14.10
C HIS A 123 6.45 -28.74 13.05
N ARG A 124 7.57 -28.06 13.24
CA ARG A 124 7.97 -26.86 12.47
C ARG A 124 8.23 -27.12 10.98
N ILE A 125 8.20 -28.37 10.54
CA ILE A 125 8.31 -28.74 9.12
C ILE A 125 6.98 -28.63 8.36
N TYR A 126 5.85 -28.52 9.06
CA TYR A 126 4.54 -28.40 8.44
C TYR A 126 4.13 -26.94 8.31
N ALA A 127 3.69 -26.57 7.13
CA ALA A 127 3.15 -25.25 6.81
C ALA A 127 1.77 -25.39 6.11
N PRO A 128 0.86 -24.44 6.29
CA PRO A 128 0.93 -23.33 7.23
C PRO A 128 0.73 -23.83 8.66
N GLY A 129 1.19 -23.06 9.66
CA GLY A 129 0.85 -23.28 11.05
C GLY A 129 -0.60 -22.85 11.35
N LYS A 130 -0.87 -22.41 12.59
CA LYS A 130 -2.19 -21.89 12.96
C LYS A 130 -2.52 -20.63 12.15
N THR A 131 -3.69 -20.61 11.55
CA THR A 131 -4.22 -19.47 10.81
C THR A 131 -5.40 -18.86 11.56
N SER A 132 -5.64 -17.57 11.31
CA SER A 132 -6.87 -16.88 11.75
C SER A 132 -7.01 -15.58 10.97
N PRO A 133 -8.23 -15.23 10.48
CA PRO A 133 -8.43 -14.10 9.61
C PRO A 133 -7.95 -12.76 10.19
N ILE A 134 -7.50 -11.86 9.32
CA ILE A 134 -7.26 -10.45 9.65
C ILE A 134 -8.35 -9.61 8.97
N ARG A 135 -8.93 -8.67 9.73
CA ARG A 135 -9.90 -7.70 9.20
C ARG A 135 -9.51 -6.29 9.59
N LEU A 136 -9.35 -5.43 8.59
CA LEU A 136 -9.28 -3.99 8.76
C LEU A 136 -10.61 -3.41 8.31
N GLY A 137 -11.27 -2.63 9.17
CA GLY A 137 -12.45 -1.85 8.82
C GLY A 137 -12.12 -0.74 7.83
N ASP A 138 -13.09 0.14 7.58
CA ASP A 138 -12.93 1.26 6.66
C ASP A 138 -12.06 2.37 7.27
N ASN A 139 -11.32 3.08 6.42
CA ASN A 139 -10.52 4.25 6.79
C ASN A 139 -9.47 3.97 7.89
N VAL A 140 -8.95 2.76 7.98
CA VAL A 140 -7.86 2.41 8.90
C VAL A 140 -6.53 2.94 8.37
N TRP A 141 -5.76 3.61 9.25
CA TRP A 141 -4.42 4.06 8.92
C TRP A 141 -3.38 3.28 9.72
N LEU A 142 -2.61 2.45 9.05
CA LEU A 142 -1.43 1.77 9.60
C LEU A 142 -0.20 2.65 9.35
N GLY A 143 0.44 3.10 10.43
CA GLY A 143 1.71 3.83 10.39
C GLY A 143 2.87 2.98 9.86
N ASP A 144 4.01 3.60 9.67
CA ASP A 144 5.22 2.93 9.16
C ASP A 144 5.59 1.70 10.00
N SER A 145 5.97 0.61 9.33
CA SER A 145 6.45 -0.63 9.96
C SER A 145 5.47 -1.31 10.92
N VAL A 146 4.17 -1.01 10.84
CA VAL A 146 3.14 -1.70 11.62
C VAL A 146 3.06 -3.16 11.19
N LYS A 147 2.97 -4.05 12.18
CA LYS A 147 2.70 -5.48 11.97
C LYS A 147 1.33 -5.83 12.53
N VAL A 148 0.49 -6.48 11.71
CA VAL A 148 -0.81 -7.02 12.12
C VAL A 148 -0.72 -8.54 12.06
N LEU A 149 -0.97 -9.19 13.19
CA LEU A 149 -0.87 -10.64 13.30
C LEU A 149 -2.24 -11.29 13.12
N LYS A 150 -2.21 -12.60 12.92
CA LYS A 150 -3.40 -13.43 12.70
C LYS A 150 -4.47 -13.24 13.77
N GLY A 151 -5.72 -13.30 13.35
CA GLY A 151 -6.89 -13.22 14.23
C GLY A 151 -7.26 -11.81 14.68
N VAL A 152 -6.60 -10.77 14.16
CA VAL A 152 -6.82 -9.39 14.57
C VAL A 152 -7.90 -8.74 13.72
N THR A 153 -8.84 -8.07 14.39
CA THR A 153 -9.78 -7.12 13.79
C THR A 153 -9.44 -5.71 14.25
N ILE A 154 -9.28 -4.77 13.30
CA ILE A 154 -9.10 -3.33 13.59
C ILE A 154 -10.35 -2.61 13.08
N GLY A 155 -11.05 -1.93 13.99
CA GLY A 155 -12.27 -1.20 13.70
C GLY A 155 -12.04 0.07 12.86
N ASP A 156 -13.14 0.59 12.30
CA ASP A 156 -13.14 1.73 11.39
C ASP A 156 -12.46 2.97 11.97
N ASN A 157 -11.87 3.80 11.11
CA ASN A 157 -11.21 5.06 11.44
C ASN A 157 -10.06 4.94 12.45
N THR A 158 -9.60 3.74 12.76
CA THR A 158 -8.53 3.54 13.73
C THR A 158 -7.16 3.85 13.12
N ILE A 159 -6.36 4.60 13.88
CA ILE A 159 -4.98 4.93 13.54
C ILE A 159 -4.05 4.07 14.39
N VAL A 160 -3.14 3.35 13.74
CA VAL A 160 -2.11 2.56 14.41
C VAL A 160 -0.76 3.23 14.20
N GLY A 161 -0.14 3.67 15.30
CA GLY A 161 1.15 4.37 15.29
C GLY A 161 2.29 3.51 14.75
N ALA A 162 3.30 4.18 14.18
CA ALA A 162 4.45 3.53 13.56
C ALA A 162 5.17 2.55 14.49
N GLY A 163 5.65 1.43 13.91
CA GLY A 163 6.38 0.38 14.64
C GLY A 163 5.52 -0.49 15.56
N ALA A 164 4.21 -0.29 15.58
CA ALA A 164 3.33 -1.07 16.43
C ALA A 164 3.21 -2.53 15.98
N VAL A 165 3.01 -3.44 16.95
CA VAL A 165 2.71 -4.86 16.70
C VAL A 165 1.33 -5.17 17.26
N VAL A 166 0.34 -5.28 16.35
CA VAL A 166 -1.05 -5.53 16.72
C VAL A 166 -1.27 -7.03 16.87
N THR A 167 -1.52 -7.46 18.10
CA THR A 167 -1.69 -8.87 18.49
C THR A 167 -3.09 -9.17 19.02
N LYS A 168 -3.95 -8.15 19.15
CA LYS A 168 -5.33 -8.23 19.63
C LYS A 168 -6.17 -7.19 18.91
N ASP A 169 -7.47 -7.39 18.92
CA ASP A 169 -8.42 -6.48 18.31
C ASP A 169 -8.27 -5.06 18.85
N LEU A 170 -8.49 -4.10 17.96
CA LEU A 170 -8.57 -2.67 18.27
C LEU A 170 -9.96 -2.17 17.91
N PRO A 171 -10.64 -1.44 18.81
CA PRO A 171 -11.95 -0.89 18.51
C PRO A 171 -11.88 0.20 17.44
N ALA A 172 -13.03 0.61 16.90
CA ALA A 172 -13.13 1.71 15.98
C ALA A 172 -12.87 3.07 16.67
N ASN A 173 -12.47 4.07 15.88
CA ASN A 173 -12.31 5.46 16.30
C ASN A 173 -11.31 5.65 17.45
N VAL A 174 -10.18 4.97 17.38
CA VAL A 174 -9.09 5.12 18.36
C VAL A 174 -7.73 5.37 17.69
N ILE A 175 -6.80 5.89 18.47
CA ILE A 175 -5.37 5.89 18.18
C ILE A 175 -4.74 4.84 19.08
N ALA A 176 -4.03 3.89 18.47
CA ALA A 176 -3.35 2.79 19.13
C ALA A 176 -1.86 2.77 18.77
N GLY A 177 -1.03 2.13 19.58
CA GLY A 177 0.40 2.00 19.28
C GLY A 177 1.13 1.11 20.28
N GLY A 178 2.42 0.90 20.02
CA GLY A 178 3.31 0.12 20.89
C GLY A 178 3.48 -1.35 20.47
N ASN A 179 4.30 -2.08 21.20
CA ASN A 179 4.56 -3.50 21.00
C ASN A 179 4.45 -4.23 22.37
N PRO A 180 3.39 -5.00 22.62
CA PRO A 180 2.19 -5.13 21.79
C PRO A 180 1.36 -3.84 21.77
N ALA A 181 0.62 -3.61 20.65
CA ALA A 181 -0.22 -2.43 20.51
C ALA A 181 -1.33 -2.35 21.56
N ARG A 182 -1.61 -1.12 22.03
CA ARG A 182 -2.71 -0.80 22.96
C ARG A 182 -3.38 0.47 22.48
N VAL A 183 -4.66 0.62 22.82
CA VAL A 183 -5.37 1.89 22.66
C VAL A 183 -4.67 2.94 23.53
N LEU A 184 -4.29 4.05 22.93
CA LEU A 184 -3.64 5.18 23.58
C LEU A 184 -4.67 6.27 23.94
N GLN A 185 -5.58 6.55 23.00
CA GLN A 185 -6.64 7.52 23.19
C GLN A 185 -7.75 7.34 22.14
N PRO A 186 -8.94 7.85 22.38
CA PRO A 186 -9.97 7.98 21.34
C PRO A 186 -9.46 8.85 20.20
N LEU A 187 -9.95 8.61 18.99
CA LEU A 187 -9.72 9.52 17.87
C LEU A 187 -10.39 10.88 18.20
N PRO A 188 -9.68 12.00 18.07
CA PRO A 188 -10.28 13.31 18.31
C PRO A 188 -11.52 13.54 17.44
N ALA A 189 -12.55 14.17 18.02
CA ALA A 189 -13.76 14.51 17.28
C ALA A 189 -13.44 15.50 16.17
N GLY A 190 -14.05 15.32 15.02
CA GLY A 190 -13.87 16.18 13.83
C GLY A 190 -14.40 15.51 12.58
N ASP A 191 -14.50 16.28 11.51
CA ASP A 191 -14.89 15.77 10.20
C ASP A 191 -13.74 14.96 9.61
N LEU A 192 -14.03 13.70 9.27
CA LEU A 192 -13.08 12.81 8.62
C LEU A 192 -13.19 12.94 7.10
N THR A 193 -12.13 13.43 6.48
CA THR A 193 -11.99 13.38 5.04
C THR A 193 -11.26 12.07 4.66
N THR A 194 -11.92 11.19 3.93
CA THR A 194 -11.35 9.93 3.48
C THR A 194 -10.65 10.08 2.13
N ARG A 195 -9.89 9.08 1.73
CA ARG A 195 -9.20 9.06 0.44
C ARG A 195 -10.15 9.15 -0.76
N GLN A 196 -11.38 8.67 -0.62
CA GLN A 196 -12.41 8.80 -1.65
C GLN A 196 -12.61 10.26 -2.10
N ALA A 197 -12.40 11.22 -1.21
CA ALA A 197 -12.52 12.63 -1.56
C ALA A 197 -11.59 13.05 -2.72
N LEU A 198 -10.43 12.41 -2.87
CA LEU A 198 -9.50 12.67 -3.98
C LEU A 198 -10.11 12.33 -5.35
N PHE A 199 -11.10 11.45 -5.41
CA PHE A 199 -11.74 10.95 -6.63
C PHE A 199 -13.12 11.57 -6.86
N THR A 200 -13.64 12.31 -5.88
CA THR A 200 -14.93 13.03 -5.96
C THR A 200 -14.76 14.54 -6.07
N MET A 201 -13.52 15.03 -6.16
CA MET A 201 -13.21 16.44 -6.38
C MET A 201 -13.72 16.92 -7.74
N ALA A 202 -13.98 18.22 -7.87
CA ALA A 202 -14.44 18.84 -9.12
C ALA A 202 -13.43 18.65 -10.28
N GLU A 203 -12.15 18.51 -9.95
CA GLU A 203 -11.08 18.19 -10.90
C GLU A 203 -10.62 16.76 -10.68
N PRO A 204 -10.57 15.91 -11.73
CA PRO A 204 -10.08 14.54 -11.62
C PRO A 204 -8.68 14.48 -11.00
N PHE A 205 -8.45 13.50 -10.11
CA PHE A 205 -7.17 13.33 -9.41
C PHE A 205 -5.98 13.27 -10.37
N GLU A 206 -6.14 12.66 -11.55
CA GLU A 206 -5.11 12.57 -12.59
C GLU A 206 -4.71 13.95 -13.11
N VAL A 207 -5.67 14.87 -13.27
CA VAL A 207 -5.41 16.25 -13.73
C VAL A 207 -4.68 17.02 -12.64
N PHE A 208 -5.11 16.90 -11.39
CA PHE A 208 -4.44 17.49 -10.25
C PHE A 208 -2.99 16.97 -10.09
N ALA A 209 -2.78 15.66 -10.19
CA ALA A 209 -1.46 15.04 -10.10
C ALA A 209 -0.54 15.48 -11.27
N GLU A 210 -1.09 15.58 -12.48
CA GLU A 210 -0.36 16.08 -13.66
C GLU A 210 0.00 17.57 -13.49
N GLY A 211 -0.90 18.38 -12.93
CA GLY A 211 -0.63 19.80 -12.62
C GLY A 211 0.55 19.95 -11.65
N ILE A 212 0.62 19.14 -10.61
CA ILE A 212 1.77 19.11 -9.68
C ILE A 212 3.05 18.71 -10.42
N ALA A 213 3.02 17.67 -11.25
CA ALA A 213 4.18 17.23 -12.01
C ALA A 213 4.65 18.33 -12.96
N GLN A 214 3.73 18.99 -13.66
CA GLN A 214 4.04 20.11 -14.54
C GLN A 214 4.66 21.28 -13.77
N ALA A 215 4.09 21.69 -12.65
CA ALA A 215 4.63 22.78 -11.83
C ALA A 215 6.07 22.48 -11.34
N ARG A 216 6.35 21.22 -10.99
CA ARG A 216 7.65 20.81 -10.47
C ARG A 216 8.71 20.59 -11.55
N LEU A 217 8.33 20.12 -12.72
CA LEU A 217 9.26 19.61 -13.74
C LEU A 217 9.32 20.45 -15.01
N SER A 218 8.43 21.43 -15.21
CA SER A 218 8.37 22.23 -16.46
C SER A 218 9.69 22.99 -16.79
N GLY A 219 10.46 23.36 -15.78
CA GLY A 219 11.74 24.01 -15.97
C GLY A 219 12.93 23.06 -16.19
N ASN A 220 12.73 21.76 -16.19
CA ASN A 220 13.79 20.78 -16.36
C ASN A 220 14.07 20.49 -17.83
N THR A 221 15.35 20.47 -18.20
CA THR A 221 15.79 20.12 -19.57
C THR A 221 16.42 18.73 -19.60
N TRP A 222 16.48 18.14 -20.81
CA TRP A 222 17.19 16.90 -21.04
C TRP A 222 18.70 17.01 -20.74
N LEU A 223 19.29 18.19 -21.00
CA LEU A 223 20.69 18.46 -20.73
C LEU A 223 20.98 18.51 -19.22
N ASP A 224 20.11 19.19 -18.45
CA ASP A 224 20.26 19.25 -16.99
C ASP A 224 20.11 17.85 -16.37
N TRP A 225 19.17 17.07 -16.85
CA TRP A 225 18.98 15.69 -16.39
C TRP A 225 20.19 14.81 -16.70
N LEU A 226 20.72 14.88 -17.92
CA LEU A 226 21.89 14.11 -18.33
C LEU A 226 23.13 14.54 -17.54
N ARG A 227 23.31 15.85 -17.34
CA ARG A 227 24.41 16.40 -16.52
C ARG A 227 24.32 15.89 -15.08
N HIS A 228 23.13 15.97 -14.46
CA HIS A 228 22.91 15.46 -13.10
C HIS A 228 23.21 13.97 -12.99
N TRP A 229 22.83 13.18 -14.00
CA TRP A 229 23.07 11.74 -14.01
C TRP A 229 24.57 11.39 -14.17
N LEU A 230 25.31 12.12 -15.02
CA LEU A 230 26.72 11.87 -15.30
C LEU A 230 27.67 12.52 -14.28
N ALA A 231 27.33 13.67 -13.75
CA ALA A 231 28.16 14.46 -12.86
C ALA A 231 27.32 15.19 -11.81
N PRO A 232 26.71 14.47 -10.85
CA PRO A 232 25.92 15.09 -9.79
C PRO A 232 26.78 16.00 -8.92
N ASN A 233 26.23 17.10 -8.46
CA ASN A 233 26.92 18.05 -7.59
C ASN A 233 26.08 18.42 -6.36
N ASN A 234 26.65 19.13 -5.41
CA ASN A 234 26.01 19.49 -4.12
C ASN A 234 24.82 20.47 -4.27
N LYS A 235 24.60 21.04 -5.45
CA LYS A 235 23.52 21.99 -5.73
C LYS A 235 22.31 21.29 -6.39
N ASP A 236 22.44 20.00 -6.68
CA ASP A 236 21.40 19.16 -7.32
C ASP A 236 20.43 18.54 -6.29
#